data_08db4db0f817b8d67b4dbccce24c1572
#
_entry.id   08db4db0f817b8d67b4dbccce24c1572
#
_cell.length_a   1.000
_cell.length_b   1.000
_cell.length_c   1.000
_cell.angle_alpha   90.00
_cell.angle_beta   90.00
_cell.angle_gamma   90.00
#
_symmetry.space_group_name_H-M   'P 1'
#
loop_
_entity.id
_entity.type
_entity.pdbx_description
1 polymer ?
#
loop_
_entity_poly.entity_id
_entity_poly.type
_entity_poly.pdbx_seq_one_letter_code
_entity_poly.pdbx_strand_id
1 'polypeptide(L)'
;MYNILIVDDEAEQCEALKIILERRKENIVADICTTLEKAKILCVGKKYDVFLLDMKLDEKDGNEGGLQLGNYIRSIIPYKYTPIIYITSVPEKIQAALSDTGCFRYILKPYTEENINKCLDDVLHSPLVAPETFSFQNFWGGEIRVPECSIIYICPGMNRRLQIYTKDGCYETISYTMEQVENILRYGFFRCHRKYIVNLKCISEYDRSNRLLYIGNEIIPVGRKYKEAFENIWRVL
;
A
#
# COMPACT_ATOMS: atom_id res chain seq x y z
N MET A 1 6.77 -8.52 -4.04
CA MET A 1 7.61 -8.51 -2.83
C MET A 1 6.86 -7.75 -1.76
N TYR A 2 6.62 -8.36 -0.62
CA TYR A 2 5.90 -7.77 0.52
C TYR A 2 6.86 -7.50 1.66
N ASN A 3 6.81 -6.31 2.25
CA ASN A 3 7.55 -5.96 3.45
C ASN A 3 6.64 -6.10 4.67
N ILE A 4 7.01 -6.93 5.62
CA ILE A 4 6.22 -7.18 6.84
C ILE A 4 7.07 -6.79 8.05
N LEU A 5 6.50 -6.03 8.98
CA LEU A 5 7.12 -5.74 10.27
C LEU A 5 6.49 -6.63 11.34
N ILE A 6 7.31 -7.39 12.04
CA ILE A 6 6.94 -8.21 13.18
C ILE A 6 7.43 -7.50 14.45
N VAL A 7 6.53 -7.28 15.40
CA VAL A 7 6.86 -6.64 16.69
C VAL A 7 6.31 -7.46 17.84
N ASP A 8 7.20 -8.01 18.66
CA ASP A 8 6.89 -8.83 19.83
C ASP A 8 8.09 -8.68 20.79
N ASP A 9 7.89 -8.47 22.08
CA ASP A 9 8.98 -8.34 23.06
C ASP A 9 9.74 -9.65 23.28
N GLU A 10 9.14 -10.78 22.94
CA GLU A 10 9.78 -12.09 22.89
C GLU A 10 10.48 -12.32 21.55
N ALA A 11 11.81 -12.17 21.50
CA ALA A 11 12.60 -12.35 20.28
C ALA A 11 12.38 -13.73 19.61
N GLU A 12 12.17 -14.78 20.41
CA GLU A 12 11.91 -16.15 19.94
C GLU A 12 10.58 -16.21 19.15
N GLN A 13 9.56 -15.49 19.56
CA GLN A 13 8.28 -15.38 18.85
C GLN A 13 8.45 -14.67 17.50
N CYS A 14 9.22 -13.59 17.48
CA CYS A 14 9.56 -12.88 16.24
C CYS A 14 10.25 -13.80 15.23
N GLU A 15 11.26 -14.55 15.66
CA GLU A 15 12.00 -15.49 14.80
C GLU A 15 11.11 -16.65 14.33
N ALA A 16 10.26 -17.21 15.19
CA ALA A 16 9.30 -18.25 14.81
C ALA A 16 8.34 -17.75 13.71
N LEU A 17 7.78 -16.55 13.85
CA LEU A 17 6.92 -15.94 12.83
C LEU A 17 7.68 -15.69 11.54
N LYS A 18 8.90 -15.17 11.62
CA LYS A 18 9.74 -14.93 10.46
C LYS A 18 10.01 -16.21 9.66
N ILE A 19 10.32 -17.32 10.34
CA ILE A 19 10.51 -18.64 9.70
C ILE A 19 9.24 -19.07 8.96
N ILE A 20 8.05 -18.87 9.53
CA ILE A 20 6.78 -19.18 8.87
C ILE A 20 6.63 -18.33 7.60
N LEU A 21 6.94 -17.03 7.66
CA LEU A 21 6.88 -16.13 6.52
C LEU A 21 7.84 -16.50 5.40
N GLU A 22 9.07 -16.88 5.73
CA GLU A 22 10.11 -17.25 4.77
C GLU A 22 9.83 -18.57 4.04
N ARG A 23 9.04 -19.47 4.64
CA ARG A 23 8.61 -20.73 4.00
C ARG A 23 7.52 -20.54 2.93
N ARG A 24 6.94 -19.38 2.87
CA ARG A 24 5.86 -19.09 1.92
C ARG A 24 6.39 -18.92 0.49
N LYS A 25 5.48 -19.13 -0.48
CA LYS A 25 5.81 -18.96 -1.91
C LYS A 25 5.90 -17.49 -2.33
N GLU A 26 5.25 -16.61 -1.58
CA GLU A 26 5.29 -15.17 -1.82
C GLU A 26 6.67 -14.62 -1.46
N ASN A 27 7.16 -13.68 -2.24
CA ASN A 27 8.40 -12.99 -1.94
C ASN A 27 8.16 -12.01 -0.77
N ILE A 28 8.39 -12.46 0.46
CA ILE A 28 8.20 -11.72 1.70
C ILE A 28 9.57 -11.35 2.29
N VAL A 29 9.72 -10.10 2.69
CA VAL A 29 10.84 -9.61 3.50
C VAL A 29 10.29 -9.22 4.87
N ALA A 30 10.69 -9.93 5.90
CA ALA A 30 10.27 -9.69 7.28
C ALA A 30 11.38 -9.02 8.09
N ASP A 31 11.08 -7.83 8.63
CA ASP A 31 11.89 -7.20 9.66
C ASP A 31 11.29 -7.53 11.02
N ILE A 32 12.15 -7.75 12.02
CA ILE A 32 11.75 -8.03 13.39
C ILE A 32 12.19 -6.93 14.35
N CYS A 33 11.39 -6.68 15.35
CA CYS A 33 11.65 -5.66 16.35
C CYS A 33 11.03 -6.07 17.70
N THR A 34 11.75 -5.82 18.80
CA THR A 34 11.32 -6.22 20.14
C THR A 34 10.98 -5.04 21.06
N THR A 35 10.98 -3.81 20.57
CA THR A 35 10.67 -2.62 21.37
C THR A 35 9.83 -1.63 20.58
N LEU A 36 8.98 -0.89 21.30
CA LEU A 36 8.10 0.14 20.74
C LEU A 36 8.90 1.24 20.01
N GLU A 37 10.01 1.71 20.60
CA GLU A 37 10.83 2.79 20.03
C GLU A 37 11.46 2.39 18.71
N LYS A 38 12.05 1.19 18.65
CA LYS A 38 12.61 0.67 17.39
C LYS A 38 11.54 0.50 16.32
N ALA A 39 10.36 0.00 16.70
CA ALA A 39 9.25 -0.17 15.77
C ALA A 39 8.83 1.18 15.16
N LYS A 40 8.74 2.24 15.96
CA LYS A 40 8.45 3.59 15.47
C LYS A 40 9.51 4.10 14.48
N ILE A 41 10.80 3.87 14.76
CA ILE A 41 11.90 4.25 13.86
C ILE A 41 11.78 3.50 12.53
N LEU A 42 11.53 2.19 12.57
CA LEU A 42 11.38 1.36 11.37
C LEU A 42 10.19 1.80 10.52
N CYS A 43 9.06 2.17 11.13
CA CYS A 43 7.89 2.67 10.43
C CYS A 43 8.15 3.95 9.61
N VAL A 44 9.11 4.77 10.03
CA VAL A 44 9.49 6.00 9.31
C VAL A 44 10.56 5.69 8.25
N GLY A 45 11.49 4.79 8.56
CA GLY A 45 12.66 4.50 7.71
C GLY A 45 12.39 3.58 6.52
N LYS A 46 11.35 2.76 6.58
CA LYS A 46 11.00 1.77 5.55
C LYS A 46 9.49 1.63 5.41
N LYS A 47 9.02 1.37 4.20
CA LYS A 47 7.60 1.12 3.96
C LYS A 47 7.27 -0.35 4.18
N TYR A 48 6.20 -0.59 4.94
CA TYR A 48 5.65 -1.92 5.21
C TYR A 48 4.26 -2.08 4.59
N ASP A 49 3.95 -3.31 4.18
CA ASP A 49 2.68 -3.69 3.57
C ASP A 49 1.73 -4.36 4.58
N VAL A 50 2.30 -4.97 5.64
CA VAL A 50 1.54 -5.61 6.74
C VAL A 50 2.33 -5.44 8.04
N PHE A 51 1.61 -5.30 9.15
CA PHE A 51 2.16 -5.30 10.51
C PHE A 51 1.63 -6.50 11.29
N LEU A 52 2.54 -7.28 11.90
CA LEU A 52 2.22 -8.32 12.88
C LEU A 52 2.67 -7.81 14.25
N LEU A 53 1.74 -7.52 15.14
CA LEU A 53 2.01 -6.85 16.41
C LEU A 53 1.57 -7.70 17.60
N ASP A 54 2.45 -7.91 18.58
CA ASP A 54 1.97 -8.35 19.88
C ASP A 54 1.29 -7.18 20.62
N MET A 55 0.19 -7.48 21.34
CA MET A 55 -0.50 -6.48 22.14
C MET A 55 0.21 -6.18 23.47
N LYS A 56 0.97 -7.14 23.97
CA LYS A 56 1.68 -7.06 25.26
C LYS A 56 3.09 -6.48 25.15
N LEU A 57 3.35 -5.63 24.20
CA LEU A 57 4.65 -5.03 24.01
C LEU A 57 5.00 -4.09 25.19
N ASP A 58 6.20 -4.28 25.81
CA ASP A 58 6.74 -3.43 26.87
C ASP A 58 5.85 -3.29 28.15
N GLU A 59 5.38 -4.39 28.73
CA GLU A 59 4.45 -4.43 29.88
C GLU A 59 4.93 -3.80 31.21
N LYS A 60 6.06 -3.10 31.25
CA LYS A 60 6.67 -2.62 32.52
C LYS A 60 5.79 -1.68 33.35
N ASP A 61 4.74 -1.06 32.77
CA ASP A 61 3.89 -0.08 33.45
C ASP A 61 2.38 -0.23 33.17
N GLY A 62 1.91 -1.42 32.87
CA GLY A 62 0.50 -1.64 32.51
C GLY A 62 0.13 -1.02 31.16
N ASN A 63 1.10 -0.57 30.41
CA ASN A 63 0.94 0.08 29.13
C ASN A 63 0.66 -0.93 28.01
N GLU A 64 -0.33 -0.61 27.20
CA GLU A 64 -0.77 -1.36 26.03
C GLU A 64 0.13 -1.01 24.84
N GLY A 65 1.44 -1.35 24.91
CA GLY A 65 2.44 -0.94 23.93
C GLY A 65 2.08 -1.32 22.49
N GLY A 66 1.46 -2.48 22.29
CA GLY A 66 0.98 -2.91 20.97
C GLY A 66 -0.15 -2.04 20.44
N LEU A 67 -1.10 -1.65 21.30
CA LEU A 67 -2.19 -0.72 20.92
C LEU A 67 -1.65 0.69 20.65
N GLN A 68 -0.70 1.17 21.47
CA GLN A 68 -0.02 2.45 21.24
C GLN A 68 0.70 2.44 19.89
N LEU A 69 1.39 1.35 19.55
CA LEU A 69 2.05 1.21 18.26
C LEU A 69 1.04 1.19 17.12
N GLY A 70 -0.07 0.49 17.26
CA GLY A 70 -1.14 0.49 16.26
C GLY A 70 -1.70 1.89 16.01
N ASN A 71 -1.99 2.65 17.05
CA ASN A 71 -2.45 4.04 16.95
C ASN A 71 -1.39 4.95 16.32
N TYR A 72 -0.12 4.77 16.67
CA TYR A 72 0.99 5.48 16.04
C TYR A 72 1.06 5.17 14.55
N ILE A 73 0.99 3.90 14.15
CA ILE A 73 0.96 3.47 12.75
C ILE A 73 -0.20 4.14 12.01
N ARG A 74 -1.40 4.20 12.60
CA ARG A 74 -2.56 4.87 11.99
C ARG A 74 -2.42 6.38 11.85
N SER A 75 -1.59 7.03 12.67
CA SER A 75 -1.27 8.45 12.55
C SER A 75 -0.35 8.77 11.37
N ILE A 76 0.39 7.78 10.87
CA ILE A 76 1.26 7.92 9.70
C ILE A 76 0.41 7.77 8.43
N ILE A 77 0.27 8.83 7.66
CA ILE A 77 -0.61 8.89 6.47
C ILE A 77 -0.46 7.68 5.54
N PRO A 78 0.76 7.24 5.13
CA PRO A 78 0.94 6.06 4.28
C PRO A 78 0.39 4.76 4.87
N TYR A 79 0.21 4.67 6.20
CA TYR A 79 -0.25 3.46 6.89
C TYR A 79 -1.68 3.52 7.39
N LYS A 80 -2.42 4.56 7.03
CA LYS A 80 -3.81 4.75 7.50
C LYS A 80 -4.68 3.50 7.30
N TYR A 81 -4.48 2.77 6.22
CA TYR A 81 -5.24 1.57 5.85
C TYR A 81 -4.39 0.32 5.73
N THR A 82 -3.09 0.38 6.03
CA THR A 82 -2.21 -0.79 5.99
C THR A 82 -2.68 -1.83 7.01
N PRO A 83 -2.82 -3.10 6.64
CA PRO A 83 -3.29 -4.12 7.54
C PRO A 83 -2.41 -4.27 8.78
N ILE A 84 -3.06 -4.25 9.94
CA ILE A 84 -2.48 -4.62 11.22
C ILE A 84 -3.13 -5.93 11.67
N ILE A 85 -2.32 -6.92 11.98
CA ILE A 85 -2.72 -8.19 12.57
C ILE A 85 -2.15 -8.22 13.97
N TYR A 86 -3.01 -8.31 14.98
CA TYR A 86 -2.56 -8.51 16.34
C TYR A 86 -2.41 -10.00 16.64
N ILE A 87 -1.30 -10.36 17.30
CA ILE A 87 -1.04 -11.71 17.82
C ILE A 87 -0.98 -11.58 19.33
N THR A 88 -1.95 -12.13 20.07
CA THR A 88 -2.10 -11.81 21.48
C THR A 88 -2.54 -13.00 22.33
N SER A 89 -2.10 -13.00 23.60
CA SER A 89 -2.61 -13.88 24.65
C SER A 89 -3.76 -13.25 25.46
N VAL A 90 -4.22 -12.02 25.11
CA VAL A 90 -5.21 -11.24 25.88
C VAL A 90 -6.48 -11.00 25.05
N PRO A 91 -7.46 -11.90 25.10
CA PRO A 91 -8.68 -11.79 24.31
C PRO A 91 -9.55 -10.58 24.71
N GLU A 92 -9.47 -10.09 25.93
CA GLU A 92 -10.25 -8.96 26.41
C GLU A 92 -9.90 -7.63 25.72
N LYS A 93 -8.69 -7.52 25.20
CA LYS A 93 -8.21 -6.31 24.49
C LYS A 93 -8.59 -6.27 23.01
N ILE A 94 -9.14 -7.34 22.47
CA ILE A 94 -9.47 -7.45 21.04
C ILE A 94 -10.46 -6.38 20.61
N GLN A 95 -11.46 -6.10 21.44
CA GLN A 95 -12.49 -5.11 21.12
C GLN A 95 -11.90 -3.69 21.02
N ALA A 96 -10.97 -3.33 21.91
CA ALA A 96 -10.25 -2.07 21.83
C ALA A 96 -9.38 -2.00 20.55
N ALA A 97 -8.65 -3.07 20.21
CA ALA A 97 -7.85 -3.12 18.99
C ALA A 97 -8.68 -2.91 17.72
N LEU A 98 -9.87 -3.53 17.65
CA LEU A 98 -10.80 -3.36 16.53
C LEU A 98 -11.32 -1.92 16.44
N SER A 99 -11.74 -1.34 17.58
CA SER A 99 -12.32 0.01 17.61
C SER A 99 -11.29 1.10 17.33
N ASP A 100 -10.12 1.03 17.95
CA ASP A 100 -9.16 2.12 17.98
C ASP A 100 -8.24 2.11 16.75
N THR A 101 -7.81 0.92 16.31
CA THR A 101 -6.84 0.79 15.22
C THR A 101 -7.46 0.29 13.92
N GLY A 102 -8.71 -0.20 13.93
CA GLY A 102 -9.30 -0.83 12.76
C GLY A 102 -8.42 -1.97 12.25
N CYS A 103 -7.94 -2.84 13.16
CA CYS A 103 -7.05 -3.93 12.76
C CYS A 103 -7.74 -4.87 11.76
N PHE A 104 -6.97 -5.44 10.86
CA PHE A 104 -7.48 -6.37 9.85
C PHE A 104 -7.96 -7.68 10.49
N ARG A 105 -7.16 -8.21 11.41
CA ARG A 105 -7.44 -9.45 12.14
C ARG A 105 -6.65 -9.52 13.44
N TYR A 106 -7.05 -10.46 14.29
CA TYR A 106 -6.26 -10.89 15.44
C TYR A 106 -6.08 -12.40 15.43
N ILE A 107 -5.02 -12.89 16.07
CA ILE A 107 -4.69 -14.29 16.25
C ILE A 107 -4.38 -14.49 17.74
N LEU A 108 -5.07 -15.47 18.36
CA LEU A 108 -4.82 -15.80 19.76
C LEU A 108 -3.61 -16.73 19.91
N LYS A 109 -2.75 -16.43 20.88
CA LYS A 109 -1.69 -17.35 21.36
C LYS A 109 -2.30 -18.41 22.30
N PRO A 110 -1.94 -19.72 22.19
CA PRO A 110 -1.02 -20.29 21.21
C PRO A 110 -1.66 -20.43 19.82
N TYR A 111 -0.88 -20.20 18.77
CA TYR A 111 -1.31 -20.34 17.39
C TYR A 111 -0.54 -21.46 16.68
N THR A 112 -1.12 -21.95 15.59
CA THR A 112 -0.47 -22.91 14.69
C THR A 112 0.06 -22.18 13.44
N GLU A 113 1.01 -22.80 12.74
CA GLU A 113 1.49 -22.30 11.43
C GLU A 113 0.33 -22.14 10.44
N GLU A 114 -0.67 -23.04 10.49
CA GLU A 114 -1.86 -22.97 9.64
C GLU A 114 -2.70 -21.71 9.94
N ASN A 115 -2.87 -21.33 11.22
CA ASN A 115 -3.58 -20.11 11.58
C ASN A 115 -2.91 -18.85 11.00
N ILE A 116 -1.56 -18.78 11.09
CA ILE A 116 -0.78 -17.68 10.53
C ILE A 116 -0.91 -17.67 9.01
N ASN A 117 -0.73 -18.81 8.34
CA ASN A 117 -0.81 -18.92 6.90
C ASN A 117 -2.17 -18.51 6.36
N LYS A 118 -3.27 -18.98 6.96
CA LYS A 118 -4.62 -18.59 6.58
C LYS A 118 -4.87 -17.07 6.73
N CYS A 119 -4.39 -16.50 7.83
CA CYS A 119 -4.52 -15.05 8.04
C CYS A 119 -3.71 -14.26 7.01
N LEU A 120 -2.51 -14.74 6.66
CA LEU A 120 -1.67 -14.12 5.64
C LEU A 120 -2.26 -14.27 4.24
N ASP A 121 -2.87 -15.40 3.90
CA ASP A 121 -3.59 -15.58 2.64
C ASP A 121 -4.70 -14.54 2.52
N ASP A 122 -5.51 -14.38 3.56
CA ASP A 122 -6.61 -13.42 3.58
C ASP A 122 -6.10 -11.97 3.42
N VAL A 123 -5.00 -11.60 4.09
CA VAL A 123 -4.48 -10.23 4.04
C VAL A 123 -3.71 -9.94 2.76
N LEU A 124 -2.85 -10.84 2.31
CA LEU A 124 -2.01 -10.62 1.13
C LEU A 124 -2.81 -10.62 -0.18
N HIS A 125 -3.95 -11.34 -0.21
CA HIS A 125 -4.88 -11.33 -1.34
C HIS A 125 -6.02 -10.31 -1.18
N SER A 126 -6.02 -9.54 -0.08
CA SER A 126 -7.01 -8.47 0.11
C SER A 126 -6.70 -7.26 -0.79
N PRO A 127 -7.71 -6.47 -1.15
CA PRO A 127 -7.50 -5.21 -1.88
C PRO A 127 -6.61 -4.19 -1.16
N LEU A 128 -6.35 -4.40 0.13
CA LEU A 128 -5.49 -3.53 0.94
C LEU A 128 -3.99 -3.75 0.68
N VAL A 129 -3.61 -4.95 0.23
CA VAL A 129 -2.20 -5.36 0.05
C VAL A 129 -1.91 -5.84 -1.36
N ALA A 130 -2.81 -6.64 -1.94
CA ALA A 130 -2.66 -7.10 -3.30
C ALA A 130 -2.65 -5.89 -4.25
N PRO A 131 -1.68 -5.79 -5.17
CA PRO A 131 -1.70 -4.72 -6.15
C PRO A 131 -2.98 -4.83 -6.96
N GLU A 132 -3.79 -3.77 -6.95
CA GLU A 132 -4.91 -3.67 -7.87
C GLU A 132 -4.38 -3.82 -9.29
N THR A 133 -5.10 -4.56 -10.12
CA THR A 133 -4.72 -4.79 -11.52
C THR A 133 -5.67 -4.05 -12.44
N PHE A 134 -5.10 -3.28 -13.35
CA PHE A 134 -5.84 -2.68 -14.44
C PHE A 134 -5.88 -3.64 -15.63
N SER A 135 -7.09 -4.10 -15.99
CA SER A 135 -7.31 -5.07 -17.07
C SER A 135 -7.89 -4.37 -18.28
N PHE A 136 -7.38 -4.68 -19.46
CA PHE A 136 -7.86 -4.14 -20.73
C PHE A 136 -7.57 -5.10 -21.89
N GLN A 137 -8.25 -4.92 -23.03
CA GLN A 137 -7.94 -5.67 -24.24
C GLN A 137 -6.95 -4.90 -25.11
N ASN A 138 -5.96 -5.60 -25.64
CA ASN A 138 -5.08 -5.06 -26.67
C ASN A 138 -5.80 -5.01 -28.02
N PHE A 139 -5.13 -4.45 -29.03
CA PHE A 139 -5.70 -4.31 -30.38
C PHE A 139 -6.10 -5.63 -31.04
N TRP A 140 -5.46 -6.74 -30.67
CA TRP A 140 -5.75 -8.09 -31.21
C TRP A 140 -6.77 -8.88 -30.37
N GLY A 141 -7.43 -8.24 -29.40
CA GLY A 141 -8.45 -8.85 -28.55
C GLY A 141 -7.90 -9.67 -27.38
N GLY A 142 -6.61 -9.72 -27.18
CA GLY A 142 -5.98 -10.35 -26.02
C GLY A 142 -6.18 -9.54 -24.74
N GLU A 143 -6.57 -10.19 -23.64
CA GLU A 143 -6.66 -9.55 -22.33
C GLU A 143 -5.26 -9.31 -21.76
N ILE A 144 -4.99 -8.08 -21.33
CA ILE A 144 -3.76 -7.67 -20.64
C ILE A 144 -4.14 -7.23 -19.23
N ARG A 145 -3.37 -7.67 -18.26
CA ARG A 145 -3.47 -7.27 -16.85
C ARG A 145 -2.15 -6.68 -16.40
N VAL A 146 -2.18 -5.42 -15.99
CA VAL A 146 -1.01 -4.73 -15.45
C VAL A 146 -1.27 -4.32 -14.00
N PRO A 147 -0.31 -4.51 -13.09
CA PRO A 147 -0.42 -3.97 -11.74
C PRO A 147 -0.58 -2.45 -11.81
N GLU A 148 -1.57 -1.87 -11.12
CA GLU A 148 -1.78 -0.41 -11.13
C GLU A 148 -0.53 0.34 -10.63
N CYS A 149 0.19 -0.24 -9.68
CA CYS A 149 1.45 0.34 -9.17
C CYS A 149 2.58 0.39 -10.22
N SER A 150 2.46 -0.35 -11.33
CA SER A 150 3.40 -0.28 -12.45
C SER A 150 3.05 0.84 -13.43
N ILE A 151 1.81 1.32 -13.45
CA ILE A 151 1.37 2.40 -14.36
C ILE A 151 1.99 3.73 -13.92
N ILE A 152 2.61 4.41 -14.86
CA ILE A 152 3.26 5.71 -14.66
C ILE A 152 2.30 6.83 -15.05
N TYR A 153 1.79 6.78 -16.27
CA TYR A 153 0.75 7.70 -16.76
C TYR A 153 -0.01 7.08 -17.94
N ILE A 154 -1.16 7.66 -18.25
CA ILE A 154 -2.01 7.26 -19.38
C ILE A 154 -2.33 8.50 -20.21
N CYS A 155 -2.24 8.36 -21.54
CA CYS A 155 -2.56 9.44 -22.47
C CYS A 155 -3.22 8.91 -23.74
N PRO A 156 -3.89 9.76 -24.53
CA PRO A 156 -4.38 9.41 -25.86
C PRO A 156 -3.21 9.16 -26.82
N GLY A 157 -3.28 8.06 -27.54
CA GLY A 157 -2.42 7.73 -28.66
C GLY A 157 -3.09 8.03 -30.02
N MET A 158 -2.56 7.40 -31.08
CA MET A 158 -3.14 7.50 -32.43
C MET A 158 -4.42 6.65 -32.52
N ASN A 159 -5.26 6.95 -33.52
CA ASN A 159 -6.45 6.18 -33.89
C ASN A 159 -7.42 5.90 -32.74
N ARG A 160 -7.65 6.90 -31.88
CA ARG A 160 -8.56 6.81 -30.70
C ARG A 160 -8.14 5.75 -29.68
N ARG A 161 -6.88 5.32 -29.67
CA ARG A 161 -6.34 4.43 -28.66
C ARG A 161 -5.89 5.20 -27.43
N LEU A 162 -5.84 4.51 -26.29
CA LEU A 162 -5.11 5.00 -25.11
C LEU A 162 -3.77 4.29 -25.02
N GLN A 163 -2.75 5.04 -24.66
CA GLN A 163 -1.43 4.54 -24.32
C GLN A 163 -1.27 4.51 -22.83
N ILE A 164 -0.87 3.34 -22.30
CA ILE A 164 -0.67 3.06 -20.89
C ILE A 164 0.83 2.85 -20.71
N TYR A 165 1.49 3.86 -20.17
CA TYR A 165 2.92 3.80 -19.87
C TYR A 165 3.14 3.19 -18.50
N THR A 166 3.93 2.12 -18.47
CA THR A 166 4.25 1.37 -17.25
C THR A 166 5.77 1.30 -17.07
N LYS A 167 6.22 0.80 -15.92
CA LYS A 167 7.63 0.56 -15.64
C LYS A 167 8.26 -0.46 -16.59
N ASP A 168 7.43 -1.36 -17.13
CA ASP A 168 7.87 -2.48 -17.98
C ASP A 168 7.69 -2.21 -19.47
N GLY A 169 7.03 -1.11 -19.84
CA GLY A 169 6.78 -0.74 -21.23
C GLY A 169 5.52 0.05 -21.47
N CYS A 170 5.14 0.20 -22.73
CA CYS A 170 3.93 0.90 -23.15
C CYS A 170 2.95 -0.08 -23.79
N TYR A 171 1.69 -0.01 -23.37
CA TYR A 171 0.58 -0.78 -23.93
C TYR A 171 -0.42 0.14 -24.60
N GLU A 172 -1.13 -0.38 -25.61
CA GLU A 172 -2.22 0.33 -26.29
C GLU A 172 -3.54 -0.41 -26.11
N THR A 173 -4.61 0.35 -25.87
CA THR A 173 -5.97 -0.20 -25.76
C THR A 173 -7.01 0.70 -26.42
N ILE A 174 -8.09 0.07 -26.86
CA ILE A 174 -9.34 0.73 -27.32
C ILE A 174 -10.50 0.48 -26.36
N SER A 175 -10.26 -0.29 -25.28
CA SER A 175 -11.32 -0.74 -24.35
C SER A 175 -11.95 0.39 -23.56
N TYR A 176 -11.22 1.50 -23.37
CA TYR A 176 -11.64 2.58 -22.49
C TYR A 176 -11.45 3.95 -23.09
N THR A 177 -12.27 4.90 -22.66
CA THR A 177 -12.05 6.34 -22.79
C THR A 177 -11.27 6.87 -21.59
N MET A 178 -10.68 8.06 -21.71
CA MET A 178 -10.01 8.73 -20.58
C MET A 178 -10.90 8.90 -19.35
N GLU A 179 -12.20 9.15 -19.56
CA GLU A 179 -13.17 9.30 -18.47
C GLU A 179 -13.46 7.98 -17.76
N GLN A 180 -13.58 6.88 -18.52
CA GLN A 180 -13.73 5.55 -17.93
C GLN A 180 -12.50 5.14 -17.14
N VAL A 181 -11.29 5.38 -17.65
CA VAL A 181 -10.06 5.12 -16.93
C VAL A 181 -9.96 5.93 -15.63
N GLU A 182 -10.33 7.22 -15.67
CA GLU A 182 -10.35 8.08 -14.48
C GLU A 182 -11.30 7.53 -13.38
N ASN A 183 -12.41 6.90 -13.79
CA ASN A 183 -13.35 6.27 -12.86
C ASN A 183 -12.87 4.91 -12.32
N ILE A 184 -12.07 4.18 -13.08
CA ILE A 184 -11.52 2.87 -12.68
C ILE A 184 -10.31 3.06 -11.77
N LEU A 185 -9.34 3.87 -12.19
CA LEU A 185 -8.10 4.16 -11.44
C LEU A 185 -8.33 5.27 -10.41
N ARG A 186 -8.99 4.96 -9.29
CA ARG A 186 -9.40 5.98 -8.30
C ARG A 186 -8.28 6.38 -7.35
N TYR A 187 -7.52 5.42 -6.85
CA TYR A 187 -6.56 5.65 -5.77
C TYR A 187 -5.14 5.80 -6.33
N GLY A 188 -4.51 6.93 -5.97
CA GLY A 188 -3.13 7.18 -6.40
C GLY A 188 -2.99 7.71 -7.83
N PHE A 189 -4.09 7.91 -8.56
CA PHE A 189 -4.11 8.49 -9.89
C PHE A 189 -4.86 9.81 -9.90
N PHE A 190 -4.41 10.71 -10.77
CA PHE A 190 -5.05 12.01 -10.93
C PHE A 190 -5.05 12.43 -12.40
N ARG A 191 -6.22 12.87 -12.88
CA ARG A 191 -6.32 13.49 -14.20
C ARG A 191 -5.85 14.92 -14.14
N CYS A 192 -4.59 15.15 -14.48
CA CYS A 192 -3.97 16.47 -14.42
C CYS A 192 -4.20 17.32 -15.67
N HIS A 193 -4.63 16.71 -16.78
CA HIS A 193 -4.88 17.37 -18.04
C HIS A 193 -5.98 16.64 -18.84
N ARG A 194 -6.61 17.30 -19.82
CA ARG A 194 -7.57 16.62 -20.71
C ARG A 194 -7.02 15.39 -21.40
N LYS A 195 -5.69 15.32 -21.54
CA LYS A 195 -4.94 14.25 -22.21
C LYS A 195 -4.13 13.37 -21.27
N TYR A 196 -4.06 13.67 -19.98
CA TYR A 196 -3.17 12.92 -19.08
C TYR A 196 -3.83 12.55 -17.77
N ILE A 197 -3.71 11.26 -17.42
CA ILE A 197 -3.92 10.72 -16.06
C ILE A 197 -2.56 10.24 -15.58
N VAL A 198 -2.12 10.70 -14.42
CA VAL A 198 -0.80 10.40 -13.87
C VAL A 198 -0.89 9.63 -12.56
N ASN A 199 0.05 8.74 -12.32
CA ASN A 199 0.24 8.14 -11.01
C ASN A 199 0.96 9.15 -10.12
N LEU A 200 0.30 9.59 -9.06
CA LEU A 200 0.82 10.58 -8.13
C LEU A 200 2.15 10.16 -7.47
N LYS A 201 2.36 8.86 -7.27
CA LYS A 201 3.59 8.31 -6.70
C LYS A 201 4.79 8.36 -7.66
N CYS A 202 4.55 8.60 -8.94
CA CYS A 202 5.60 8.68 -9.97
C CYS A 202 6.04 10.11 -10.24
N ILE A 203 5.39 11.11 -9.66
CA ILE A 203 5.75 12.52 -9.84
C ILE A 203 6.97 12.82 -8.97
N SER A 204 8.06 13.24 -9.60
CA SER A 204 9.28 13.66 -8.90
C SER A 204 9.29 15.14 -8.52
N GLU A 205 8.65 15.98 -9.33
CA GLU A 205 8.65 17.44 -9.14
C GLU A 205 7.41 18.08 -9.75
N TYR A 206 6.96 19.19 -9.17
CA TYR A 206 5.92 20.07 -9.70
C TYR A 206 6.39 21.51 -9.82
N ASP A 207 6.60 21.97 -11.04
CA ASP A 207 6.82 23.40 -11.34
C ASP A 207 5.48 24.15 -11.36
N ARG A 208 5.20 24.83 -10.25
CA ARG A 208 3.95 25.63 -10.10
C ARG A 208 3.84 26.78 -11.08
N SER A 209 4.99 27.41 -11.42
CA SER A 209 5.04 28.60 -12.27
C SER A 209 4.64 28.25 -13.69
N ASN A 210 5.18 27.16 -14.22
CA ASN A 210 4.91 26.69 -15.57
C ASN A 210 3.79 25.63 -15.61
N ARG A 211 3.34 25.14 -14.46
CA ARG A 211 2.32 24.08 -14.34
C ARG A 211 2.75 22.78 -15.03
N LEU A 212 3.96 22.34 -14.73
CA LEU A 212 4.57 21.15 -15.29
C LEU A 212 4.86 20.12 -14.21
N LEU A 213 4.53 18.86 -14.49
CA LEU A 213 4.90 17.70 -13.69
C LEU A 213 6.09 17.00 -14.34
N TYR A 214 7.08 16.67 -13.53
CA TYR A 214 8.22 15.86 -13.94
C TYR A 214 8.01 14.43 -13.48
N ILE A 215 8.02 13.49 -14.42
CA ILE A 215 7.77 12.07 -14.18
C ILE A 215 8.84 11.28 -14.94
N GLY A 216 9.94 10.92 -14.26
CA GLY A 216 11.12 10.39 -14.93
C GLY A 216 11.65 11.38 -15.95
N ASN A 217 11.70 10.98 -17.22
CA ASN A 217 12.16 11.84 -18.34
C ASN A 217 11.00 12.60 -19.04
N GLU A 218 9.78 12.41 -18.59
CA GLU A 218 8.59 13.03 -19.20
C GLU A 218 8.18 14.30 -18.49
N ILE A 219 7.72 15.29 -19.26
CA ILE A 219 7.19 16.55 -18.76
C ILE A 219 5.72 16.64 -19.14
N ILE A 220 4.83 16.60 -18.15
CA ILE A 220 3.38 16.56 -18.34
C ILE A 220 2.75 17.85 -17.85
N PRO A 221 1.95 18.56 -18.68
CA PRO A 221 1.32 19.80 -18.27
C PRO A 221 0.11 19.58 -17.36
N VAL A 222 -0.07 20.44 -16.38
CA VAL A 222 -1.29 20.55 -15.58
C VAL A 222 -2.23 21.56 -16.25
N GLY A 223 -3.39 21.08 -16.72
CA GLY A 223 -4.39 21.90 -17.36
C GLY A 223 -5.03 22.91 -16.38
N ARG A 224 -5.42 24.10 -16.88
CA ARG A 224 -6.01 25.16 -16.04
C ARG A 224 -7.16 24.68 -15.16
N LYS A 225 -8.05 23.85 -15.72
CA LYS A 225 -9.20 23.25 -15.01
C LYS A 225 -8.79 22.36 -13.83
N TYR A 226 -7.63 21.73 -13.90
CA TYR A 226 -7.18 20.71 -12.94
C TYR A 226 -6.22 21.27 -11.89
N LYS A 227 -5.76 22.54 -12.05
CA LYS A 227 -4.70 23.14 -11.23
C LYS A 227 -5.04 23.14 -9.74
N GLU A 228 -6.18 23.70 -9.39
CA GLU A 228 -6.58 23.86 -7.98
C GLU A 228 -6.73 22.51 -7.27
N ALA A 229 -7.43 21.56 -7.91
CA ALA A 229 -7.60 20.22 -7.37
C ALA A 229 -6.25 19.49 -7.21
N PHE A 230 -5.34 19.64 -8.19
CA PHE A 230 -4.01 19.06 -8.12
C PHE A 230 -3.17 19.68 -6.99
N GLU A 231 -3.17 21.01 -6.86
CA GLU A 231 -2.39 21.70 -5.81
C GLU A 231 -2.85 21.32 -4.40
N ASN A 232 -4.15 21.06 -4.21
CA ASN A 232 -4.68 20.59 -2.94
C ASN A 232 -4.16 19.18 -2.60
N ILE A 233 -4.08 18.29 -3.60
CA ILE A 233 -3.52 16.94 -3.43
C ILE A 233 -2.01 17.02 -3.19
N TRP A 234 -1.29 17.83 -3.98
CA TRP A 234 0.17 17.95 -3.90
C TRP A 234 0.69 18.47 -2.56
N ARG A 235 -0.11 19.25 -1.83
CA ARG A 235 0.26 19.75 -0.49
C ARG A 235 0.23 18.64 0.57
N VAL A 236 -0.43 17.53 0.29
CA VAL A 236 -0.68 16.43 1.26
C VAL A 236 0.14 15.18 0.92
N LEU A 237 0.76 15.15 -0.27
CA LEU A 237 1.73 14.12 -0.71
C LEU A 237 3.12 14.39 -0.13
#